data_3350b4b97679b435cae63fb73b3105ef
#
_entry.id   3350b4b97679b435cae63fb73b3105ef
#
_cell.length_a   1.000
_cell.length_b   1.000
_cell.length_c   1.000
_cell.angle_alpha   90.00
_cell.angle_beta   90.00
_cell.angle_gamma   90.00
#
_symmetry.space_group_name_H-M   'P 1'
#
loop_
_entity.id
_entity.type
_entity.pdbx_description
1 polymer ?
#
loop_
_entity_poly.entity_id
_entity_poly.type
_entity_poly.pdbx_seq_one_letter_code
_entity_poly.pdbx_strand_id
1 'polypeptide(L)'
;MATKLSEKKKVLVGMSGGIDSSAVCMLLQDQGYEVLGITLRMWDIPSHFSTPGQKEPDHVLEARSLAERLAIPHYTLDVRDEFRKTVVQSFIDEYLRARTPNPCVMCNLYFKWKYLLDEADRLECDYIATGHYARITQNMNRYILEKGLDPKKDQSYFLWRLGQKELSRTLFPLGISQKKK
;
A
#
# COMPACT_ATOMS: atom_id res chain seq x y z
N MET A 1 -16.33 -35.40 -14.73
CA MET A 1 -15.07 -34.66 -14.46
C MET A 1 -15.46 -33.31 -13.88
N ALA A 2 -15.31 -33.14 -12.57
CA ALA A 2 -15.60 -31.86 -11.95
C ALA A 2 -14.50 -30.87 -12.35
N THR A 3 -14.86 -29.81 -13.04
CA THR A 3 -13.98 -28.68 -13.36
C THR A 3 -13.57 -28.04 -12.03
N LYS A 4 -12.28 -28.19 -11.65
CA LYS A 4 -11.70 -27.51 -10.51
C LYS A 4 -11.85 -26.00 -10.79
N LEU A 5 -12.82 -25.35 -10.15
CA LEU A 5 -12.89 -23.88 -10.16
C LEU A 5 -11.53 -23.40 -9.66
N SER A 6 -10.79 -22.67 -10.48
CA SER A 6 -9.53 -22.08 -10.08
C SER A 6 -9.86 -21.14 -8.92
N GLU A 7 -9.30 -21.39 -7.74
CA GLU A 7 -9.45 -20.51 -6.60
C GLU A 7 -9.01 -19.11 -7.03
N LYS A 8 -9.86 -18.11 -6.73
CA LYS A 8 -9.52 -16.71 -7.02
C LYS A 8 -8.30 -16.33 -6.19
N LYS A 9 -7.31 -15.73 -6.83
CA LYS A 9 -6.16 -15.18 -6.10
C LYS A 9 -6.58 -14.04 -5.20
N LYS A 10 -6.05 -14.04 -3.98
CA LYS A 10 -6.34 -13.03 -2.96
C LYS A 10 -5.32 -11.91 -2.97
N VAL A 11 -5.77 -10.67 -2.83
CA VAL A 11 -4.91 -9.48 -2.80
C VAL A 11 -5.25 -8.62 -1.60
N LEU A 12 -4.25 -8.33 -0.77
CA LEU A 12 -4.35 -7.37 0.33
C LEU A 12 -3.98 -5.97 -0.18
N VAL A 13 -4.93 -5.04 -0.17
CA VAL A 13 -4.73 -3.67 -0.66
C VAL A 13 -4.48 -2.71 0.49
N GLY A 14 -3.34 -2.02 0.48
CA GLY A 14 -3.06 -0.93 1.39
C GLY A 14 -3.93 0.29 1.07
N MET A 15 -4.89 0.58 1.94
CA MET A 15 -5.86 1.68 1.79
C MET A 15 -5.47 2.87 2.66
N SER A 16 -5.43 4.05 2.07
CA SER A 16 -5.10 5.31 2.76
C SER A 16 -6.28 6.26 2.94
N GLY A 17 -7.50 5.83 2.57
CA GLY A 17 -8.68 6.70 2.48
C GLY A 17 -8.71 7.57 1.22
N GLY A 18 -7.61 7.67 0.46
CA GLY A 18 -7.52 8.48 -0.75
C GLY A 18 -8.04 7.78 -2.02
N ILE A 19 -8.29 8.58 -3.07
CA ILE A 19 -8.85 8.14 -4.35
C ILE A 19 -8.01 7.04 -5.02
N ASP A 20 -6.69 7.14 -4.97
CA ASP A 20 -5.81 6.21 -5.69
C ASP A 20 -5.89 4.79 -5.11
N SER A 21 -5.90 4.63 -3.78
CA SER A 21 -6.08 3.31 -3.16
C SER A 21 -7.49 2.74 -3.39
N SER A 22 -8.48 3.62 -3.52
CA SER A 22 -9.86 3.25 -3.86
C SER A 22 -9.96 2.65 -5.27
N ALA A 23 -9.33 3.33 -6.24
CA ALA A 23 -9.29 2.87 -7.62
C ALA A 23 -8.59 1.51 -7.75
N VAL A 24 -7.54 1.28 -6.96
CA VAL A 24 -6.84 -0.03 -6.92
C VAL A 24 -7.79 -1.16 -6.53
N CYS A 25 -8.61 -0.97 -5.49
CA CYS A 25 -9.58 -2.00 -5.07
C CYS A 25 -10.55 -2.34 -6.20
N MET A 26 -11.13 -1.33 -6.86
CA MET A 26 -12.07 -1.54 -7.97
C MET A 26 -11.40 -2.25 -9.16
N LEU A 27 -10.22 -1.80 -9.58
CA LEU A 27 -9.48 -2.40 -10.69
C LEU A 27 -9.15 -3.87 -10.45
N LEU A 28 -8.80 -4.24 -9.21
CA LEU A 28 -8.47 -5.61 -8.87
C LEU A 28 -9.73 -6.49 -8.78
N GLN A 29 -10.85 -5.97 -8.28
CA GLN A 29 -12.14 -6.67 -8.32
C GLN A 29 -12.59 -6.94 -9.78
N ASP A 30 -12.46 -5.94 -10.67
CA ASP A 30 -12.77 -6.06 -12.09
C ASP A 30 -11.87 -7.09 -12.79
N GLN A 31 -10.64 -7.27 -12.33
CA GLN A 31 -9.70 -8.29 -12.80
C GLN A 31 -9.98 -9.69 -12.20
N GLY A 32 -10.97 -9.81 -11.33
CA GLY A 32 -11.41 -11.09 -10.76
C GLY A 32 -10.65 -11.54 -9.50
N TYR A 33 -9.84 -10.67 -8.88
CA TYR A 33 -9.21 -10.96 -7.60
C TYR A 33 -10.22 -10.93 -6.43
N GLU A 34 -9.95 -11.73 -5.40
CA GLU A 34 -10.55 -11.54 -4.08
C GLU A 34 -9.78 -10.45 -3.35
N VAL A 35 -10.43 -9.32 -3.09
CA VAL A 35 -9.78 -8.12 -2.54
C VAL A 35 -10.07 -7.98 -1.05
N LEU A 36 -9.03 -7.79 -0.24
CA LEU A 36 -9.10 -7.40 1.16
C LEU A 36 -8.44 -6.03 1.33
N GLY A 37 -9.00 -5.19 2.16
CA GLY A 37 -8.44 -3.87 2.47
C GLY A 37 -7.71 -3.84 3.82
N ILE A 38 -6.60 -3.12 3.90
CA ILE A 38 -5.92 -2.84 5.17
C ILE A 38 -5.49 -1.38 5.23
N THR A 39 -5.75 -0.72 6.36
CA THR A 39 -5.20 0.61 6.67
C THR A 39 -4.17 0.48 7.77
N LEU A 40 -2.94 0.92 7.48
CA LEU A 40 -1.89 1.06 8.49
C LEU A 40 -2.04 2.44 9.16
N ARG A 41 -2.48 2.48 10.40
CA ARG A 41 -2.54 3.70 11.19
C ARG A 41 -1.15 4.00 11.74
N MET A 42 -0.40 4.83 11.02
CA MET A 42 1.02 5.09 11.28
C MET A 42 1.25 6.36 12.11
N TRP A 43 0.39 7.36 11.95
CA TRP A 43 0.59 8.68 12.55
C TRP A 43 -0.72 9.42 12.68
N ASP A 44 -0.92 10.07 13.85
CA ASP A 44 -2.07 10.95 14.10
C ASP A 44 -1.59 12.35 14.42
N ILE A 45 -2.25 13.35 13.83
CA ILE A 45 -2.14 14.76 14.21
C ILE A 45 -3.55 15.32 14.37
N PRO A 46 -3.74 16.43 15.14
CA PRO A 46 -5.06 16.98 15.40
C PRO A 46 -5.90 17.25 14.15
N SER A 47 -5.27 17.66 13.04
CA SER A 47 -5.94 17.91 11.75
C SER A 47 -6.47 16.66 11.04
N HIS A 48 -6.17 15.46 11.54
CA HIS A 48 -6.71 14.20 11.00
C HIS A 48 -8.08 13.83 11.59
N PHE A 49 -8.64 14.67 12.48
CA PHE A 49 -9.90 14.42 13.16
C PHE A 49 -10.86 15.58 12.91
N SER A 50 -11.94 15.32 12.17
CA SER A 50 -12.94 16.34 11.83
C SER A 50 -13.87 16.69 12.99
N THR A 51 -14.02 15.79 13.96
CA THR A 51 -14.97 15.94 15.06
C THR A 51 -14.30 15.83 16.42
N PRO A 52 -14.60 16.73 17.39
CA PRO A 52 -14.12 16.59 18.77
C PRO A 52 -14.51 15.26 19.39
N GLY A 53 -13.56 14.57 20.03
CA GLY A 53 -13.79 13.26 20.66
C GLY A 53 -13.76 12.05 19.70
N GLN A 54 -13.50 12.26 18.43
CA GLN A 54 -13.31 11.20 17.45
C GLN A 54 -12.13 10.31 17.84
N LYS A 55 -12.33 8.98 17.79
CA LYS A 55 -11.30 8.01 18.22
C LYS A 55 -10.33 7.59 17.10
N GLU A 56 -10.79 7.65 15.86
CA GLU A 56 -10.02 7.27 14.69
C GLU A 56 -9.92 8.45 13.72
N PRO A 57 -8.78 8.63 13.04
CA PRO A 57 -8.60 9.71 12.07
C PRO A 57 -9.48 9.50 10.82
N ASP A 58 -9.82 10.60 10.15
CA ASP A 58 -10.74 10.63 9.01
C ASP A 58 -10.34 9.65 7.92
N HIS A 59 -9.06 9.58 7.57
CA HIS A 59 -8.57 8.68 6.53
C HIS A 59 -8.83 7.19 6.83
N VAL A 60 -8.88 6.79 8.11
CA VAL A 60 -9.24 5.42 8.51
C VAL A 60 -10.74 5.20 8.33
N LEU A 61 -11.56 6.19 8.74
CA LEU A 61 -13.00 6.13 8.57
C LEU A 61 -13.40 6.12 7.08
N GLU A 62 -12.74 6.93 6.26
CA GLU A 62 -12.96 6.98 4.82
C GLU A 62 -12.59 5.65 4.14
N ALA A 63 -11.45 5.06 4.51
CA ALA A 63 -11.04 3.75 4.00
C ALA A 63 -12.06 2.66 4.36
N ARG A 64 -12.55 2.64 5.60
CA ARG A 64 -13.58 1.70 6.06
C ARG A 64 -14.89 1.88 5.31
N SER A 65 -15.38 3.11 5.23
CA SER A 65 -16.63 3.44 4.50
C SER A 65 -16.55 3.04 3.03
N LEU A 66 -15.39 3.24 2.39
CA LEU A 66 -15.19 2.78 1.03
C LEU A 66 -15.22 1.26 0.91
N ALA A 67 -14.52 0.56 1.79
CA ALA A 67 -14.49 -0.90 1.80
C ALA A 67 -15.89 -1.49 1.96
N GLU A 68 -16.71 -0.92 2.84
CA GLU A 68 -18.14 -1.28 3.00
C GLU A 68 -18.92 -1.10 1.70
N ARG A 69 -18.74 0.03 1.00
CA ARG A 69 -19.39 0.28 -0.29
C ARG A 69 -18.96 -0.68 -1.40
N LEU A 70 -17.71 -1.13 -1.37
CA LEU A 70 -17.16 -2.10 -2.31
C LEU A 70 -17.43 -3.56 -1.89
N ALA A 71 -18.06 -3.77 -0.75
CA ALA A 71 -18.31 -5.09 -0.16
C ALA A 71 -17.02 -5.92 -0.01
N ILE A 72 -15.92 -5.29 0.41
CA ILE A 72 -14.65 -5.95 0.72
C ILE A 72 -14.38 -5.94 2.22
N PRO A 73 -13.81 -7.02 2.80
CA PRO A 73 -13.32 -7.03 4.16
C PRO A 73 -12.26 -5.94 4.36
N HIS A 74 -12.28 -5.24 5.50
CA HIS A 74 -11.31 -4.19 5.81
C HIS A 74 -10.81 -4.31 7.25
N TYR A 75 -9.51 -4.12 7.42
CA TYR A 75 -8.83 -4.18 8.70
C TYR A 75 -8.04 -2.89 8.93
N THR A 76 -7.96 -2.45 10.19
CA THR A 76 -7.07 -1.35 10.59
C THR A 76 -6.01 -1.92 11.52
N LEU A 77 -4.74 -1.72 11.17
CA LEU A 77 -3.60 -2.10 11.99
C LEU A 77 -2.97 -0.84 12.58
N ASP A 78 -2.97 -0.72 13.91
CA ASP A 78 -2.34 0.37 14.62
C ASP A 78 -0.84 0.07 14.80
N VAL A 79 -0.01 0.85 14.12
CA VAL A 79 1.44 0.68 14.07
C VAL A 79 2.17 2.00 14.42
N ARG A 80 1.49 2.90 15.14
CA ARG A 80 2.01 4.24 15.47
C ARG A 80 3.29 4.19 16.30
N ASP A 81 3.35 3.31 17.27
CA ASP A 81 4.53 3.20 18.15
C ASP A 81 5.75 2.72 17.40
N GLU A 82 5.59 1.70 16.55
CA GLU A 82 6.66 1.19 15.71
C GLU A 82 7.08 2.19 14.64
N PHE A 83 6.13 2.91 14.05
CA PHE A 83 6.41 3.96 13.08
C PHE A 83 7.23 5.08 13.71
N ARG A 84 6.88 5.51 14.92
CA ARG A 84 7.63 6.52 15.67
C ARG A 84 9.06 6.06 15.95
N LYS A 85 9.24 4.84 16.45
CA LYS A 85 10.55 4.28 16.80
C LYS A 85 11.46 4.07 15.60
N THR A 86 10.90 3.74 14.43
CA THR A 86 11.69 3.40 13.24
C THR A 86 11.82 4.57 12.28
N VAL A 87 10.72 5.04 11.71
CA VAL A 87 10.74 6.03 10.63
C VAL A 87 10.99 7.44 11.18
N VAL A 88 10.25 7.84 12.23
CA VAL A 88 10.37 9.20 12.79
C VAL A 88 11.71 9.37 13.48
N GLN A 89 12.13 8.41 14.29
CA GLN A 89 13.42 8.49 14.97
C GLN A 89 14.58 8.54 13.97
N SER A 90 14.56 7.68 12.94
CA SER A 90 15.56 7.71 11.88
C SER A 90 15.61 9.06 11.15
N PHE A 91 14.45 9.66 10.89
CA PHE A 91 14.38 10.99 10.28
C PHE A 91 15.06 12.06 11.16
N ILE A 92 14.80 12.07 12.48
CA ILE A 92 15.42 12.98 13.43
C ILE A 92 16.93 12.76 13.49
N ASP A 93 17.36 11.49 13.61
CA ASP A 93 18.77 11.14 13.73
C ASP A 93 19.60 11.57 12.51
N GLU A 94 19.05 11.45 11.29
CA GLU A 94 19.71 11.91 10.08
C GLU A 94 19.89 13.45 10.07
N TYR A 95 18.87 14.21 10.46
CA TYR A 95 19.00 15.66 10.58
C TYR A 95 20.02 16.08 11.65
N LEU A 96 20.03 15.41 12.80
CA LEU A 96 21.02 15.67 13.84
C LEU A 96 22.47 15.40 13.40
N ARG A 97 22.63 14.53 12.39
CA ARG A 97 23.91 14.23 11.75
C ARG A 97 24.21 15.11 10.54
N ALA A 98 23.45 16.20 10.34
CA ALA A 98 23.54 17.10 9.19
C ALA A 98 23.37 16.40 7.83
N ARG A 99 22.57 15.33 7.77
CA ARG A 99 22.22 14.61 6.53
C ARG A 99 20.76 14.84 6.18
N THR A 100 20.45 14.87 4.88
CA THR A 100 19.07 14.97 4.41
C THR A 100 18.46 13.58 4.33
N PRO A 101 17.46 13.24 5.18
CA PRO A 101 16.82 11.92 5.14
C PRO A 101 15.86 11.80 3.97
N ASN A 102 15.64 10.55 3.53
CA ASN A 102 14.53 10.20 2.64
C ASN A 102 13.57 9.23 3.36
N PRO A 103 12.66 9.76 4.19
CA PRO A 103 11.79 8.93 5.02
C PRO A 103 10.85 8.06 4.18
N CYS A 104 10.45 8.49 2.97
CA CYS A 104 9.54 7.72 2.12
C CYS A 104 10.17 6.40 1.65
N VAL A 105 11.45 6.41 1.26
CA VAL A 105 12.17 5.20 0.85
C VAL A 105 12.31 4.23 2.03
N MET A 106 12.66 4.76 3.21
CA MET A 106 12.79 3.98 4.44
C MET A 106 11.45 3.40 4.89
N CYS A 107 10.40 4.23 4.87
CA CYS A 107 9.04 3.82 5.23
C CYS A 107 8.52 2.72 4.28
N ASN A 108 8.71 2.85 2.98
CA ASN A 108 8.25 1.82 2.06
C ASN A 108 8.91 0.48 2.33
N LEU A 109 10.26 0.41 2.40
CA LEU A 109 10.96 -0.85 2.56
C LEU A 109 10.77 -1.46 3.96
N TYR A 110 11.12 -0.72 5.01
CA TYR A 110 11.24 -1.28 6.35
C TYR A 110 9.93 -1.26 7.14
N PHE A 111 8.91 -0.56 6.62
CA PHE A 111 7.66 -0.41 7.32
C PHE A 111 6.47 -0.89 6.48
N LYS A 112 6.07 -0.19 5.43
CA LYS A 112 4.85 -0.52 4.67
C LYS A 112 4.88 -1.93 4.10
N TRP A 113 5.93 -2.28 3.33
CA TRP A 113 6.03 -3.61 2.71
C TRP A 113 6.16 -4.71 3.74
N LYS A 114 6.90 -4.47 4.83
CA LYS A 114 6.99 -5.42 5.93
C LYS A 114 5.60 -5.76 6.48
N TYR A 115 4.85 -4.75 6.94
CA TYR A 115 3.55 -4.99 7.55
C TYR A 115 2.51 -5.50 6.54
N LEU A 116 2.52 -5.01 5.29
CA LEU A 116 1.61 -5.51 4.27
C LEU A 116 1.86 -6.98 3.93
N LEU A 117 3.12 -7.41 3.83
CA LEU A 117 3.46 -8.80 3.54
C LEU A 117 3.20 -9.71 4.75
N ASP A 118 3.56 -9.28 5.96
CA ASP A 118 3.27 -10.02 7.18
C ASP A 118 1.76 -10.27 7.36
N GLU A 119 0.92 -9.24 7.09
CA GLU A 119 -0.53 -9.37 7.14
C GLU A 119 -1.10 -10.17 5.94
N ALA A 120 -0.51 -10.04 4.76
CA ALA A 120 -0.89 -10.86 3.61
C ALA A 120 -0.64 -12.34 3.87
N ASP A 121 0.49 -12.69 4.52
CA ASP A 121 0.79 -14.06 4.91
C ASP A 121 -0.19 -14.57 5.97
N ARG A 122 -0.54 -13.74 6.97
CA ARG A 122 -1.52 -14.09 8.01
C ARG A 122 -2.94 -14.31 7.45
N LEU A 123 -3.32 -13.56 6.41
CA LEU A 123 -4.64 -13.60 5.76
C LEU A 123 -4.68 -14.53 4.54
N GLU A 124 -3.60 -15.26 4.27
CA GLU A 124 -3.45 -16.16 3.13
C GLU A 124 -3.69 -15.44 1.79
N CYS A 125 -3.17 -14.20 1.65
CA CYS A 125 -3.21 -13.47 0.40
C CYS A 125 -1.99 -13.78 -0.47
N ASP A 126 -2.21 -13.99 -1.77
CA ASP A 126 -1.15 -14.24 -2.75
C ASP A 126 -0.30 -12.99 -2.99
N TYR A 127 -0.95 -11.83 -3.01
CA TYR A 127 -0.33 -10.55 -3.35
C TYR A 127 -0.71 -9.46 -2.37
N ILE A 128 0.12 -8.42 -2.36
CA ILE A 128 -0.23 -7.09 -1.84
C ILE A 128 -0.41 -6.12 -3.01
N ALA A 129 -1.18 -5.06 -2.80
CA ALA A 129 -1.29 -3.96 -3.77
C ALA A 129 -1.33 -2.61 -3.08
N THR A 130 -0.89 -1.58 -3.77
CA THR A 130 -0.89 -0.20 -3.30
C THR A 130 -1.21 0.77 -4.44
N GLY A 131 -1.62 1.99 -4.09
CA GLY A 131 -1.90 3.08 -5.02
C GLY A 131 -0.67 3.76 -5.63
N HIS A 132 0.51 3.14 -5.61
CA HIS A 132 1.70 3.73 -6.21
C HIS A 132 1.67 3.66 -7.73
N TYR A 133 2.10 4.75 -8.37
CA TYR A 133 2.30 4.85 -9.81
C TYR A 133 3.69 4.35 -10.18
N ALA A 134 3.83 3.04 -10.27
CA ALA A 134 5.03 2.33 -10.72
C ALA A 134 4.60 1.07 -11.47
N ARG A 135 5.50 0.40 -12.17
CA ARG A 135 5.23 -0.86 -12.86
C ARG A 135 6.22 -1.92 -12.42
N ILE A 136 5.76 -3.16 -12.45
CA ILE A 136 6.60 -4.34 -12.28
C ILE A 136 6.50 -5.16 -13.55
N THR A 137 7.63 -5.48 -14.15
CA THR A 137 7.75 -6.42 -15.25
C THR A 137 8.58 -7.62 -14.82
N GLN A 138 8.40 -8.73 -15.49
CA GLN A 138 9.19 -9.93 -15.26
C GLN A 138 10.02 -10.24 -16.51
N ASN A 139 11.33 -10.36 -16.33
CA ASN A 139 12.25 -10.79 -17.38
C ASN A 139 13.01 -12.02 -16.87
N MET A 140 12.83 -13.15 -17.56
CA MET A 140 13.31 -14.46 -17.12
C MET A 140 12.83 -14.74 -15.67
N ASN A 141 13.75 -14.86 -14.70
CA ASN A 141 13.45 -15.14 -13.31
C ASN A 141 13.56 -13.92 -12.39
N ARG A 142 13.56 -12.69 -12.96
CA ARG A 142 13.72 -11.46 -12.19
C ARG A 142 12.55 -10.52 -12.38
N TYR A 143 12.09 -9.94 -11.28
CA TYR A 143 11.14 -8.83 -11.25
C TYR A 143 11.89 -7.51 -11.35
N ILE A 144 11.41 -6.63 -12.22
CA ILE A 144 12.03 -5.34 -12.52
C ILE A 144 11.04 -4.24 -12.16
N LEU A 145 11.45 -3.32 -11.31
CA LEU A 145 10.70 -2.11 -11.02
C LEU A 145 10.94 -1.10 -12.16
N GLU A 146 9.85 -0.63 -12.75
CA GLU A 146 9.85 0.36 -13.82
C GLU A 146 9.06 1.60 -13.45
N LYS A 147 9.34 2.71 -14.15
CA LYS A 147 8.57 3.93 -14.02
C LYS A 147 7.10 3.71 -14.42
N GLY A 148 6.19 4.40 -13.74
CA GLY A 148 4.80 4.51 -14.17
C GLY A 148 4.68 5.14 -15.56
N LEU A 149 3.59 4.85 -16.28
CA LEU A 149 3.34 5.43 -17.62
C LEU A 149 3.07 6.95 -17.57
N ASP A 150 2.55 7.47 -16.47
CA ASP A 150 2.41 8.90 -16.28
C ASP A 150 3.67 9.48 -15.63
N PRO A 151 4.52 10.22 -16.39
CA PRO A 151 5.79 10.74 -15.87
C PRO A 151 5.60 11.80 -14.77
N LYS A 152 4.41 12.41 -14.67
CA LYS A 152 4.08 13.41 -13.63
C LYS A 152 3.65 12.75 -12.32
N LYS A 153 3.31 11.47 -12.38
CA LYS A 153 2.82 10.68 -11.24
C LYS A 153 3.80 9.59 -10.81
N ASP A 154 4.84 9.33 -11.58
CA ASP A 154 5.81 8.27 -11.29
C ASP A 154 6.34 8.35 -9.85
N GLN A 155 6.25 7.21 -9.16
CA GLN A 155 6.69 7.05 -7.77
C GLN A 155 7.73 5.95 -7.61
N SER A 156 8.27 5.43 -8.71
CA SER A 156 9.28 4.36 -8.70
C SER A 156 10.52 4.73 -7.90
N TYR A 157 10.88 6.02 -7.86
CA TYR A 157 11.98 6.52 -7.05
C TYR A 157 11.87 6.19 -5.55
N PHE A 158 10.65 6.14 -5.01
CA PHE A 158 10.45 5.83 -3.58
C PHE A 158 10.47 4.33 -3.29
N LEU A 159 10.54 3.49 -4.32
CA LEU A 159 10.41 2.03 -4.27
C LEU A 159 11.69 1.27 -4.66
N TRP A 160 12.76 1.98 -5.02
CA TRP A 160 13.98 1.38 -5.58
C TRP A 160 14.69 0.36 -4.66
N ARG A 161 14.39 0.40 -3.37
CA ARG A 161 14.96 -0.54 -2.39
C ARG A 161 14.18 -1.84 -2.25
N LEU A 162 13.01 -1.99 -2.89
CA LEU A 162 12.27 -3.24 -2.88
C LEU A 162 13.05 -4.33 -3.61
N GLY A 163 13.22 -5.47 -2.94
CA GLY A 163 13.92 -6.63 -3.49
C GLY A 163 13.01 -7.58 -4.25
N GLN A 164 13.55 -8.70 -4.70
CA GLN A 164 12.83 -9.69 -5.49
C GLN A 164 11.66 -10.31 -4.73
N LYS A 165 11.81 -10.53 -3.42
CA LYS A 165 10.75 -11.06 -2.55
C LYS A 165 9.54 -10.12 -2.54
N GLU A 166 9.78 -8.83 -2.33
CA GLU A 166 8.73 -7.81 -2.28
C GLU A 166 8.08 -7.63 -3.66
N LEU A 167 8.90 -7.47 -4.70
CA LEU A 167 8.41 -7.23 -6.06
C LEU A 167 7.58 -8.41 -6.60
N SER A 168 7.96 -9.65 -6.31
CA SER A 168 7.23 -10.84 -6.78
C SER A 168 5.81 -10.95 -6.22
N ARG A 169 5.55 -10.31 -5.09
CA ARG A 169 4.26 -10.34 -4.39
C ARG A 169 3.50 -9.00 -4.43
N THR A 170 3.96 -8.04 -5.22
CA THR A 170 3.38 -6.70 -5.28
C THR A 170 2.70 -6.44 -6.61
N LEU A 171 1.50 -5.84 -6.56
CA LEU A 171 0.78 -5.32 -7.72
C LEU A 171 0.67 -3.79 -7.64
N PHE A 172 0.89 -3.12 -8.78
CA PHE A 172 0.72 -1.68 -8.96
C PHE A 172 -0.30 -1.40 -10.08
N PRO A 173 -1.61 -1.54 -9.83
CA PRO A 173 -2.62 -1.39 -10.89
C PRO A 173 -2.63 0.00 -11.54
N LEU A 174 -2.23 1.04 -10.80
CA LEU A 174 -2.19 2.41 -11.33
C LEU A 174 -0.94 2.72 -12.19
N GLY A 175 0.05 1.84 -12.21
CA GLY A 175 1.28 2.06 -12.96
C GLY A 175 1.09 2.19 -14.48
N ILE A 176 0.02 1.61 -15.00
CA ILE A 176 -0.37 1.70 -16.43
C ILE A 176 -1.41 2.80 -16.70
N SER A 177 -1.88 3.50 -15.67
CA SER A 177 -2.91 4.53 -15.80
C SER A 177 -2.28 5.88 -16.16
N GLN A 178 -2.87 6.56 -17.14
CA GLN A 178 -2.60 7.98 -17.39
C GLN A 178 -3.82 8.77 -16.92
N LYS A 179 -3.61 9.73 -16.03
CA LYS A 179 -4.70 10.60 -15.59
C LYS A 179 -5.08 11.52 -16.77
N LYS A 180 -6.18 11.22 -17.45
CA LYS A 180 -6.75 12.19 -18.42
C LYS A 180 -7.11 13.46 -17.64
N LYS A 181 -6.72 14.61 -18.21
CA LYS A 181 -7.07 15.94 -17.66
C LYS A 181 -8.57 16.14 -17.63
#